data_3cefeb86c2eff350f937cc865ffb317f
#
_entry.id   3cefeb86c2eff350f937cc865ffb317f
#
_cell.length_a   1.000
_cell.length_b   1.000
_cell.length_c   1.000
_cell.angle_alpha   90.00
_cell.angle_beta   90.00
_cell.angle_gamma   90.00
#
_symmetry.space_group_name_H-M   'P 1'
#
loop_
_entity.id
_entity.type
_entity.pdbx_description
1 polymer ?
#
loop_
_entity_poly.entity_id
_entity_poly.type
_entity_poly.pdbx_seq_one_letter_code
_entity_poly.pdbx_strand_id
1 'polypeptide(L)'
;MLGKIAPSVVIPWLFSLVTIGVGIWQFADSSAQANREPFLKQQLEVSFEASRTVAQLANETNPDEWEKARKTFWQLYWGPLVIVENQEVELAMGNVKTKLEAAVPKLPVQPVQLPLKMLDADSRDLACAVRRLILASWRVALPPLKYLCS
;
A
#
# COMPACT_ATOMS: atom_id res chain seq x y z
N MET A 1 20.37 44.42 41.58
CA MET A 1 19.13 44.25 42.39
C MET A 1 18.25 43.24 41.67
N LEU A 2 18.38 41.97 42.05
CA LEU A 2 17.47 40.91 41.57
C LEU A 2 16.24 40.95 42.49
N GLY A 3 15.14 41.56 41.99
CA GLY A 3 13.88 41.57 42.68
C GLY A 3 13.39 40.14 42.93
N LYS A 4 13.05 39.77 44.18
CA LYS A 4 12.43 38.51 44.55
C LYS A 4 11.07 38.42 43.78
N ILE A 5 11.04 37.68 42.69
CA ILE A 5 9.80 37.39 42.00
C ILE A 5 8.96 36.49 42.90
N ALA A 6 7.78 36.96 43.30
CA ALA A 6 6.89 36.23 44.19
C ALA A 6 6.46 34.90 43.53
N PRO A 7 6.55 33.76 44.24
CA PRO A 7 6.20 32.45 43.68
C PRO A 7 4.76 32.37 43.15
N SER A 8 3.87 33.20 43.68
CA SER A 8 2.47 33.31 43.23
C SER A 8 2.31 33.81 41.80
N VAL A 9 3.29 34.47 41.21
CA VAL A 9 3.27 34.95 39.83
C VAL A 9 3.94 33.95 38.87
N VAL A 10 4.96 33.23 39.35
CA VAL A 10 5.73 32.30 38.52
C VAL A 10 4.91 31.03 38.18
N ILE A 11 4.12 30.52 39.14
CA ILE A 11 3.34 29.31 38.99
C ILE A 11 2.33 29.39 37.81
N PRO A 12 1.50 30.44 37.67
CA PRO A 12 0.58 30.57 36.56
C PRO A 12 1.27 30.65 35.17
N TRP A 13 2.44 31.30 35.12
CA TRP A 13 3.21 31.41 33.88
C TRP A 13 3.80 30.06 33.44
N LEU A 14 4.26 29.26 34.40
CA LEU A 14 4.75 27.90 34.09
C LEU A 14 3.62 27.02 33.56
N PHE A 15 2.44 27.07 34.16
CA PHE A 15 1.27 26.34 33.68
C PHE A 15 0.88 26.75 32.24
N SER A 16 0.86 28.06 31.94
CA SER A 16 0.59 28.57 30.62
C SER A 16 1.58 28.07 29.60
N LEU A 17 2.87 28.10 29.88
CA LEU A 17 3.92 27.60 28.98
C LEU A 17 3.80 26.09 28.71
N VAL A 18 3.51 25.29 29.72
CA VAL A 18 3.30 23.85 29.58
C VAL A 18 2.06 23.57 28.71
N THR A 19 0.96 24.28 28.96
CA THR A 19 -0.27 24.10 28.17
C THR A 19 -0.07 24.46 26.69
N ILE A 20 0.63 25.56 26.42
CA ILE A 20 0.98 25.97 25.06
C ILE A 20 1.90 24.92 24.40
N GLY A 21 2.91 24.45 25.11
CA GLY A 21 3.83 23.42 24.60
C GLY A 21 3.13 22.10 24.23
N VAL A 22 2.22 21.63 25.10
CA VAL A 22 1.41 20.44 24.84
C VAL A 22 0.46 20.67 23.66
N GLY A 23 -0.17 21.84 23.56
CA GLY A 23 -1.05 22.20 22.46
C GLY A 23 -0.33 22.22 21.11
N ILE A 24 0.85 22.81 21.05
CA ILE A 24 1.67 22.82 19.82
C ILE A 24 2.09 21.40 19.44
N TRP A 25 2.52 20.59 20.39
CA TRP A 25 2.93 19.21 20.13
C TRP A 25 1.76 18.35 19.62
N GLN A 26 0.60 18.42 20.26
CA GLN A 26 -0.61 17.75 19.81
C GLN A 26 -1.06 18.21 18.42
N PHE A 27 -0.99 19.53 18.16
CA PHE A 27 -1.33 20.06 16.85
C PHE A 27 -0.38 19.60 15.75
N ALA A 28 0.93 19.56 16.02
CA ALA A 28 1.94 19.08 15.08
C ALA A 28 1.75 17.59 14.75
N ASP A 29 1.46 16.76 15.77
CA ASP A 29 1.23 15.33 15.61
C ASP A 29 -0.06 15.05 14.83
N SER A 30 -1.16 15.71 15.17
CA SER A 30 -2.44 15.56 14.46
C SER A 30 -2.38 16.05 13.01
N SER A 31 -1.65 17.15 12.75
CA SER A 31 -1.46 17.65 11.40
C SER A 31 -0.62 16.72 10.54
N ALA A 32 0.42 16.08 11.12
CA ALA A 32 1.22 15.11 10.42
C ALA A 32 0.43 13.84 10.06
N GLN A 33 -0.49 13.40 10.91
CA GLN A 33 -1.39 12.29 10.66
C GLN A 33 -2.43 12.62 9.58
N ALA A 34 -3.08 13.78 9.69
CA ALA A 34 -4.08 14.23 8.72
C ALA A 34 -3.53 14.34 7.29
N ASN A 35 -2.28 14.77 7.14
CA ASN A 35 -1.63 14.88 5.84
C ASN A 35 -1.23 13.51 5.24
N ARG A 36 -1.07 12.47 6.04
CA ARG A 36 -0.74 11.11 5.57
C ARG A 36 -1.97 10.28 5.21
N GLU A 37 -3.10 10.55 5.81
CA GLU A 37 -4.31 9.75 5.65
C GLU A 37 -4.77 9.62 4.18
N PRO A 38 -4.82 10.67 3.35
CA PRO A 38 -5.20 10.56 1.95
C PRO A 38 -4.26 9.64 1.15
N PHE A 39 -2.94 9.77 1.39
CA PHE A 39 -1.94 8.93 0.73
C PHE A 39 -2.10 7.45 1.13
N LEU A 40 -2.27 7.18 2.43
CA LEU A 40 -2.45 5.81 2.92
C LEU A 40 -3.73 5.16 2.38
N LYS A 41 -4.83 5.92 2.28
CA LYS A 41 -6.06 5.44 1.65
C LYS A 41 -5.84 5.08 0.19
N GLN A 42 -5.20 5.96 -0.58
CA GLN A 42 -4.88 5.69 -1.97
C GLN A 42 -3.95 4.48 -2.13
N GLN A 43 -2.93 4.36 -1.27
CA GLN A 43 -2.05 3.19 -1.22
C GLN A 43 -2.84 1.90 -1.01
N LEU A 44 -3.79 1.91 -0.08
CA LEU A 44 -4.63 0.77 0.23
C LEU A 44 -5.50 0.37 -0.98
N GLU A 45 -6.20 1.32 -1.58
CA GLU A 45 -7.07 1.09 -2.73
C GLU A 45 -6.31 0.54 -3.92
N VAL A 46 -5.22 1.19 -4.32
CA VAL A 46 -4.39 0.78 -5.46
C VAL A 46 -3.76 -0.61 -5.21
N SER A 47 -3.30 -0.87 -4.00
CA SER A 47 -2.70 -2.16 -3.64
C SER A 47 -3.71 -3.31 -3.65
N PHE A 48 -4.93 -3.08 -3.19
CA PHE A 48 -6.01 -4.08 -3.27
C PHE A 48 -6.45 -4.30 -4.72
N GLU A 49 -6.54 -3.25 -5.52
CA GLU A 49 -6.87 -3.36 -6.93
C GLU A 49 -5.82 -4.16 -7.68
N ALA A 50 -4.52 -3.93 -7.42
CA ALA A 50 -3.44 -4.71 -8.00
C ALA A 50 -3.54 -6.19 -7.63
N SER A 51 -3.74 -6.51 -6.35
CA SER A 51 -3.90 -7.89 -5.90
C SER A 51 -5.12 -8.59 -6.52
N ARG A 52 -6.25 -7.89 -6.61
CA ARG A 52 -7.46 -8.40 -7.26
C ARG A 52 -7.25 -8.66 -8.74
N THR A 53 -6.63 -7.71 -9.43
CA THR A 53 -6.36 -7.79 -10.87
C THR A 53 -5.46 -8.99 -11.20
N VAL A 54 -4.39 -9.22 -10.42
CA VAL A 54 -3.50 -10.37 -10.64
C VAL A 54 -4.21 -11.69 -10.31
N ALA A 55 -5.03 -11.74 -9.26
CA ALA A 55 -5.85 -12.90 -8.96
C ALA A 55 -6.86 -13.21 -10.08
N GLN A 56 -7.43 -12.19 -10.70
CA GLN A 56 -8.29 -12.30 -11.87
C GLN A 56 -7.53 -12.86 -13.07
N LEU A 57 -6.35 -12.33 -13.39
CA LEU A 57 -5.49 -12.83 -14.47
C LEU A 57 -5.13 -14.31 -14.30
N ALA A 58 -4.96 -14.78 -13.06
CA ALA A 58 -4.62 -16.16 -12.77
C ALA A 58 -5.82 -17.13 -12.93
N ASN A 59 -7.04 -16.67 -12.62
CA ASN A 59 -8.19 -17.55 -12.46
C ASN A 59 -9.33 -17.33 -13.44
N GLU A 60 -9.34 -16.22 -14.19
CA GLU A 60 -10.40 -15.91 -15.14
C GLU A 60 -10.41 -16.89 -16.32
N THR A 61 -11.58 -17.36 -16.68
CA THR A 61 -11.81 -18.28 -17.81
C THR A 61 -12.47 -17.61 -19.01
N ASN A 62 -13.16 -16.48 -18.78
CA ASN A 62 -13.77 -15.70 -19.83
C ASN A 62 -12.72 -14.81 -20.52
N PRO A 63 -12.48 -14.94 -21.83
CA PRO A 63 -11.47 -14.18 -22.55
C PRO A 63 -11.67 -12.65 -22.47
N ASP A 64 -12.91 -12.18 -22.52
CA ASP A 64 -13.21 -10.74 -22.50
C ASP A 64 -12.91 -10.14 -21.11
N GLU A 65 -13.29 -10.83 -20.04
CA GLU A 65 -13.00 -10.41 -18.67
C GLU A 65 -11.51 -10.51 -18.36
N TRP A 66 -10.84 -11.54 -18.87
CA TRP A 66 -9.39 -11.67 -18.76
C TRP A 66 -8.66 -10.51 -19.45
N GLU A 67 -9.10 -10.13 -20.66
CA GLU A 67 -8.51 -9.00 -21.39
C GLU A 67 -8.74 -7.66 -20.68
N LYS A 68 -9.88 -7.48 -20.01
CA LYS A 68 -10.11 -6.32 -19.15
C LYS A 68 -9.14 -6.30 -17.99
N ALA A 69 -8.96 -7.43 -17.29
CA ALA A 69 -8.01 -7.55 -16.20
C ALA A 69 -6.57 -7.27 -16.68
N ARG A 70 -6.19 -7.75 -17.88
CA ARG A 70 -4.89 -7.49 -18.49
C ARG A 70 -4.66 -6.00 -18.74
N LYS A 71 -5.65 -5.29 -19.27
CA LYS A 71 -5.58 -3.83 -19.46
C LYS A 71 -5.42 -3.10 -18.12
N THR A 72 -6.23 -3.47 -17.13
CA THR A 72 -6.14 -2.92 -15.77
C THR A 72 -4.77 -3.17 -15.15
N PHE A 73 -4.21 -4.37 -15.31
CA PHE A 73 -2.86 -4.69 -14.85
C PHE A 73 -1.82 -3.69 -15.40
N TRP A 74 -1.82 -3.44 -16.71
CA TRP A 74 -0.87 -2.51 -17.31
C TRP A 74 -1.09 -1.06 -16.90
N GLN A 75 -2.34 -0.65 -16.69
CA GLN A 75 -2.66 0.69 -16.16
C GLN A 75 -2.12 0.88 -14.74
N LEU A 76 -2.26 -0.14 -13.88
CA LEU A 76 -1.72 -0.10 -12.52
C LEU A 76 -0.19 -0.14 -12.52
N TYR A 77 0.39 -1.05 -13.31
CA TYR A 77 1.83 -1.28 -13.38
C TYR A 77 2.60 -0.04 -13.83
N TRP A 78 2.11 0.70 -14.81
CA TRP A 78 2.75 1.92 -15.33
C TRP A 78 2.21 3.22 -14.71
N GLY A 79 1.25 3.14 -13.81
CA GLY A 79 0.54 4.30 -13.29
C GLY A 79 0.55 4.39 -11.77
N PRO A 80 -0.61 4.33 -11.12
CA PRO A 80 -0.76 4.70 -9.72
C PRO A 80 0.01 3.80 -8.75
N LEU A 81 0.30 2.55 -9.12
CA LEU A 81 1.01 1.63 -8.25
C LEU A 81 2.45 2.08 -7.98
N VAL A 82 3.16 2.56 -9.01
CA VAL A 82 4.54 3.08 -8.91
C VAL A 82 4.68 4.19 -7.86
N ILE A 83 3.60 4.93 -7.60
CA ILE A 83 3.61 6.05 -6.63
C ILE A 83 3.54 5.54 -5.19
N VAL A 84 2.89 4.41 -4.97
CA VAL A 84 2.50 3.94 -3.62
C VAL A 84 3.14 2.63 -3.20
N GLU A 85 3.79 1.91 -4.12
CA GLU A 85 4.42 0.61 -3.86
C GLU A 85 5.75 0.73 -3.11
N ASN A 86 6.16 -0.39 -2.52
CA ASN A 86 7.51 -0.60 -2.02
C ASN A 86 8.23 -1.63 -2.90
N GLN A 87 9.52 -1.84 -2.64
CA GLN A 87 10.35 -2.77 -3.40
C GLN A 87 9.78 -4.20 -3.47
N GLU A 88 9.13 -4.68 -2.42
CA GLU A 88 8.54 -6.03 -2.41
C GLU A 88 7.35 -6.16 -3.36
N VAL A 89 6.49 -5.14 -3.40
CA VAL A 89 5.35 -5.09 -4.32
C VAL A 89 5.84 -4.90 -5.76
N GLU A 90 6.83 -4.03 -5.98
CA GLU A 90 7.48 -3.83 -7.28
C GLU A 90 8.04 -5.15 -7.83
N LEU A 91 8.80 -5.90 -7.04
CA LEU A 91 9.35 -7.19 -7.44
C LEU A 91 8.25 -8.21 -7.75
N ALA A 92 7.21 -8.30 -6.93
CA ALA A 92 6.10 -9.22 -7.16
C ALA A 92 5.34 -8.88 -8.45
N MET A 93 5.07 -7.61 -8.70
CA MET A 93 4.45 -7.15 -9.95
C MET A 93 5.34 -7.38 -11.18
N GLY A 94 6.65 -7.21 -11.05
CA GLY A 94 7.64 -7.50 -12.08
C GLY A 94 7.66 -8.99 -12.48
N ASN A 95 7.51 -9.89 -11.52
CA ASN A 95 7.39 -11.32 -11.80
C ASN A 95 6.11 -11.65 -12.58
N VAL A 96 4.98 -11.08 -12.18
CA VAL A 96 3.71 -11.21 -12.91
C VAL A 96 3.85 -10.68 -14.34
N LYS A 97 4.42 -9.48 -14.51
CA LYS A 97 4.71 -8.89 -15.82
C LYS A 97 5.48 -9.85 -16.72
N THR A 98 6.59 -10.38 -16.22
CA THR A 98 7.47 -11.26 -17.00
C THR A 98 6.74 -12.51 -17.48
N LYS A 99 5.95 -13.14 -16.61
CA LYS A 99 5.14 -14.31 -16.96
C LYS A 99 4.01 -13.96 -17.93
N LEU A 100 3.37 -12.82 -17.73
CA LEU A 100 2.29 -12.35 -18.60
C LEU A 100 2.81 -12.07 -20.01
N GLU A 101 3.97 -11.42 -20.15
CA GLU A 101 4.62 -11.17 -21.44
C GLU A 101 5.04 -12.47 -22.14
N ALA A 102 5.42 -13.49 -21.37
CA ALA A 102 5.76 -14.80 -21.91
C ALA A 102 4.52 -15.60 -22.37
N ALA A 103 3.40 -15.46 -21.65
CA ALA A 103 2.16 -16.18 -21.93
C ALA A 103 1.38 -15.61 -23.13
N VAL A 104 1.49 -14.30 -23.37
CA VAL A 104 0.81 -13.64 -24.50
C VAL A 104 1.74 -13.62 -25.70
N PRO A 105 1.47 -14.43 -26.73
CA PRO A 105 2.31 -14.45 -27.93
C PRO A 105 2.28 -13.07 -28.61
N LYS A 106 3.44 -12.63 -29.06
CA LYS A 106 3.62 -11.32 -29.74
C LYS A 106 2.94 -11.26 -31.12
N LEU A 107 2.40 -12.37 -31.60
CA LEU A 107 1.69 -12.50 -32.88
C LEU A 107 0.27 -13.02 -32.64
N PRO A 108 -0.73 -12.58 -33.42
CA PRO A 108 -2.16 -12.82 -33.13
C PRO A 108 -2.65 -14.24 -33.45
N VAL A 109 -1.78 -15.24 -33.43
CA VAL A 109 -2.06 -16.56 -34.05
C VAL A 109 -2.57 -17.62 -33.09
N GLN A 110 -2.40 -17.46 -31.76
CA GLN A 110 -2.94 -18.45 -30.81
C GLN A 110 -3.66 -17.75 -29.64
N PRO A 111 -4.90 -18.15 -29.33
CA PRO A 111 -5.59 -17.66 -28.16
C PRO A 111 -4.84 -18.10 -26.89
N VAL A 112 -4.75 -17.19 -25.94
CA VAL A 112 -4.18 -17.50 -24.60
C VAL A 112 -5.00 -18.61 -23.98
N GLN A 113 -4.33 -19.68 -23.52
CA GLN A 113 -5.02 -20.75 -22.80
C GLN A 113 -5.38 -20.28 -21.37
N LEU A 114 -6.66 -20.12 -21.13
CA LEU A 114 -7.20 -19.70 -19.83
C LEU A 114 -7.72 -20.91 -19.02
N PRO A 115 -7.65 -20.85 -17.71
CA PRO A 115 -7.05 -19.83 -16.85
C PRO A 115 -5.51 -19.93 -16.81
N LEU A 116 -4.81 -18.79 -16.57
CA LEU A 116 -3.35 -18.76 -16.45
C LEU A 116 -2.87 -19.21 -15.07
N LYS A 117 -2.97 -20.50 -14.78
CA LYS A 117 -2.59 -21.10 -13.49
C LYS A 117 -1.12 -20.89 -13.09
N MET A 118 -0.26 -20.59 -14.07
CA MET A 118 1.13 -20.24 -13.80
C MET A 118 1.30 -18.97 -12.97
N LEU A 119 0.26 -18.12 -12.87
CA LEU A 119 0.24 -16.90 -12.06
C LEU A 119 -0.27 -17.12 -10.63
N ASP A 120 -0.75 -18.31 -10.26
CA ASP A 120 -1.32 -18.56 -8.91
C ASP A 120 -0.31 -18.28 -7.79
N ALA A 121 0.95 -18.66 -7.98
CA ALA A 121 2.01 -18.40 -7.00
C ALA A 121 2.30 -16.89 -6.91
N ASP A 122 2.48 -16.22 -8.05
CA ASP A 122 2.77 -14.78 -8.09
C ASP A 122 1.62 -13.94 -7.53
N SER A 123 0.38 -14.36 -7.75
CA SER A 123 -0.81 -13.73 -7.17
C SER A 123 -0.78 -13.78 -5.63
N ARG A 124 -0.37 -14.93 -5.05
CA ARG A 124 -0.19 -15.06 -3.59
C ARG A 124 0.98 -14.22 -3.09
N ASP A 125 2.10 -14.26 -3.80
CA ASP A 125 3.31 -13.50 -3.42
C ASP A 125 3.02 -12.00 -3.42
N LEU A 126 2.30 -11.51 -4.43
CA LEU A 126 1.84 -10.13 -4.47
C LEU A 126 0.91 -9.79 -3.30
N ALA A 127 -0.07 -10.65 -3.01
CA ALA A 127 -0.98 -10.43 -1.88
C ALA A 127 -0.22 -10.38 -0.54
N CYS A 128 0.82 -11.19 -0.39
CA CYS A 128 1.68 -11.19 0.79
C CYS A 128 2.54 -9.93 0.86
N ALA A 129 3.10 -9.46 -0.25
CA ALA A 129 3.86 -8.22 -0.32
C ALA A 129 2.98 -7.01 0.01
N VAL A 130 1.78 -6.94 -0.57
CA VAL A 130 0.78 -5.91 -0.26
C VAL A 130 0.38 -5.94 1.22
N ARG A 131 0.15 -7.12 1.79
CA ARG A 131 -0.14 -7.23 3.22
C ARG A 131 0.99 -6.65 4.06
N ARG A 132 2.26 -6.98 3.77
CA ARG A 132 3.42 -6.44 4.51
C ARG A 132 3.52 -4.92 4.36
N LEU A 133 3.32 -4.40 3.15
CA LEU A 133 3.29 -2.97 2.88
C LEU A 133 2.25 -2.25 3.76
N ILE A 134 1.01 -2.77 3.79
CA ILE A 134 -0.09 -2.19 4.57
C ILE A 134 0.23 -2.22 6.07
N LEU A 135 0.69 -3.36 6.59
CA LEU A 135 1.04 -3.50 8.01
C LEU A 135 2.13 -2.51 8.43
N ALA A 136 3.16 -2.33 7.60
CA ALA A 136 4.23 -1.39 7.84
C ALA A 136 3.76 0.07 7.79
N SER A 137 2.95 0.41 6.79
CA SER A 137 2.49 1.78 6.56
C SER A 137 1.47 2.25 7.60
N TRP A 138 0.55 1.37 8.00
CA TRP A 138 -0.54 1.66 8.94
C TRP A 138 -0.18 1.33 10.39
N ARG A 139 0.98 0.73 10.64
CA ARG A 139 1.43 0.27 11.97
C ARG A 139 0.39 -0.61 12.67
N VAL A 140 -0.30 -1.46 11.91
CA VAL A 140 -1.31 -2.39 12.41
C VAL A 140 -0.66 -3.74 12.68
N ALA A 141 -0.92 -4.32 13.85
CA ALA A 141 -0.50 -5.68 14.17
C ALA A 141 -1.63 -6.66 13.82
N LEU A 142 -1.45 -7.43 12.74
CA LEU A 142 -2.31 -8.57 12.42
C LEU A 142 -1.58 -9.87 12.73
N PRO A 143 -2.30 -10.95 13.09
CA PRO A 143 -1.68 -12.24 13.36
C PRO A 143 -0.92 -12.75 12.12
N PRO A 144 0.21 -13.45 12.31
CA PRO A 144 0.97 -14.03 11.21
C PRO A 144 0.15 -15.09 10.47
N LEU A 145 0.26 -15.12 9.16
CA LEU A 145 -0.36 -16.16 8.33
C LEU A 145 0.61 -17.34 8.24
N LYS A 146 0.29 -18.47 8.90
CA LYS A 146 1.18 -19.64 8.97
C LYS A 146 1.42 -20.36 7.64
N TYR A 147 0.52 -20.23 6.67
CA TYR A 147 0.55 -21.07 5.46
C TYR A 147 0.53 -20.32 4.14
N LEU A 148 0.26 -19.04 4.15
CA LEU A 148 0.08 -18.27 2.91
C LEU A 148 1.24 -17.30 2.61
N CYS A 149 1.87 -16.77 3.64
CA CYS A 149 2.92 -15.76 3.52
C CYS A 149 4.11 -16.14 4.44
N SER A 150 4.75 -17.27 4.16
CA SER A 150 5.96 -17.71 4.88
C SER A 150 7.21 -17.20 4.18
#